data_3c2054968c0176b0255aef3b8c81a45e
#
_entry.id   3c2054968c0176b0255aef3b8c81a45e
#
_cell.length_a   1.000
_cell.length_b   1.000
_cell.length_c   1.000
_cell.angle_alpha   90.00
_cell.angle_beta   90.00
_cell.angle_gamma   90.00
#
_symmetry.space_group_name_H-M   'P 1'
#
loop_
_entity.id
_entity.type
_entity.pdbx_description
1 polymer ?
#
loop_
_entity_poly.entity_id
_entity_poly.type
_entity_poly.pdbx_seq_one_letter_code
_entity_poly.pdbx_strand_id
1 'polypeptide(L)'
;TSFSGNVRDLCAAAEYLAEHHAAPTLLVGHSLGGAAVLDAAGRIASVRAVATIGAPPRADHVLHLLKGSESELETAGEAEVNIGGRGFRIKRGFVDDLRTHALPGSLADLRKALLFLHAPLDAIVSIDNAAELYAAAKHPKSFVSLDDADHLLSRPEDAAYAAAVIGAWASRYAPTETTDDDLPEGRVVARTLPGGFRTELTAGGHPLVADEPASVGGSNTGPTPYDLLGAALAACTTMTLRMYLQHKGIEAGDVIVTVEHEKVHAKDCAECETSSGKVDVFRRRLAVRDLDPSLEARILEIADKCPVHRTLHSEVRVETGLLDSEIDRV
;
A
#
# COMPACT_ATOMS: atom_id res chain seq x y z
N THR A 1 4.42 -27.61 -12.81
CA THR A 1 5.11 -26.52 -12.12
C THR A 1 6.32 -27.09 -11.42
N SER A 2 7.44 -26.43 -11.44
CA SER A 2 8.67 -26.78 -10.71
C SER A 2 9.20 -25.54 -10.00
N PHE A 3 10.04 -25.68 -8.99
CA PHE A 3 10.65 -24.54 -8.30
C PHE A 3 11.56 -23.74 -9.25
N SER A 4 12.40 -24.45 -10.02
CA SER A 4 13.22 -23.84 -11.07
C SER A 4 12.38 -23.11 -12.13
N GLY A 5 11.17 -23.61 -12.43
CA GLY A 5 10.19 -22.95 -13.28
C GLY A 5 9.72 -21.64 -12.68
N ASN A 6 9.33 -21.65 -11.41
CA ASN A 6 8.88 -20.44 -10.71
C ASN A 6 9.95 -19.34 -10.69
N VAL A 7 11.22 -19.70 -10.48
CA VAL A 7 12.34 -18.75 -10.54
C VAL A 7 12.51 -18.18 -11.95
N ARG A 8 12.38 -18.99 -13.00
CA ARG A 8 12.42 -18.51 -14.40
C ARG A 8 11.25 -17.60 -14.74
N ASP A 9 10.05 -17.94 -14.27
CA ASP A 9 8.85 -17.13 -14.47
C ASP A 9 9.00 -15.74 -13.79
N LEU A 10 9.61 -15.69 -12.59
CA LEU A 10 9.94 -14.43 -11.92
C LEU A 10 10.93 -13.58 -12.73
N CYS A 11 11.98 -14.20 -13.29
CA CYS A 11 12.93 -13.49 -14.14
C CYS A 11 12.26 -12.97 -15.42
N ALA A 12 11.45 -13.79 -16.09
CA ALA A 12 10.71 -13.38 -17.28
C ALA A 12 9.70 -12.26 -17.00
N ALA A 13 9.00 -12.31 -15.86
CA ALA A 13 8.12 -11.23 -15.44
C ALA A 13 8.89 -9.93 -15.19
N ALA A 14 10.08 -10.01 -14.56
CA ALA A 14 10.93 -8.85 -14.34
C ALA A 14 11.46 -8.23 -15.65
N GLU A 15 11.85 -9.07 -16.62
CA GLU A 15 12.25 -8.64 -17.97
C GLU A 15 11.08 -7.95 -18.68
N TYR A 16 9.89 -8.56 -18.66
CA TYR A 16 8.70 -7.95 -19.25
C TYR A 16 8.37 -6.57 -18.64
N LEU A 17 8.44 -6.45 -17.30
CA LEU A 17 8.22 -5.18 -16.63
C LEU A 17 9.29 -4.14 -17.01
N ALA A 18 10.55 -4.54 -17.14
CA ALA A 18 11.62 -3.65 -17.54
C ALA A 18 11.47 -3.13 -19.00
N GLU A 19 10.91 -3.96 -19.89
CA GLU A 19 10.72 -3.61 -21.31
C GLU A 19 9.46 -2.76 -21.54
N HIS A 20 8.38 -3.00 -20.79
CA HIS A 20 7.07 -2.43 -21.07
C HIS A 20 6.57 -1.46 -20.00
N HIS A 21 7.20 -1.42 -18.83
CA HIS A 21 6.82 -0.62 -17.68
C HIS A 21 8.06 -0.08 -16.94
N ALA A 22 8.16 -0.37 -15.64
CA ALA A 22 9.32 -0.05 -14.82
C ALA A 22 9.98 -1.33 -14.30
N ALA A 23 11.32 -1.39 -14.37
CA ALA A 23 12.07 -2.53 -13.84
C ALA A 23 11.83 -2.71 -12.33
N PRO A 24 11.54 -3.93 -11.84
CA PRO A 24 11.25 -4.14 -10.42
C PRO A 24 12.50 -3.91 -9.57
N THR A 25 12.37 -3.11 -8.53
CA THR A 25 13.43 -2.81 -7.55
C THR A 25 13.26 -3.56 -6.24
N LEU A 26 12.05 -4.05 -5.95
CA LEU A 26 11.69 -4.85 -4.79
C LEU A 26 11.06 -6.16 -5.22
N LEU A 27 11.47 -7.26 -4.59
CA LEU A 27 10.76 -8.54 -4.66
C LEU A 27 10.19 -8.87 -3.28
N VAL A 28 8.96 -9.37 -3.25
CA VAL A 28 8.30 -9.86 -2.03
C VAL A 28 7.88 -11.31 -2.27
N GLY A 29 8.23 -12.20 -1.34
CA GLY A 29 7.88 -13.61 -1.45
C GLY A 29 7.40 -14.20 -0.13
N HIS A 30 6.33 -15.01 -0.20
CA HIS A 30 5.77 -15.70 0.94
C HIS A 30 6.07 -17.20 0.85
N SER A 31 6.42 -17.82 1.98
CA SER A 31 6.67 -19.27 2.08
C SER A 31 7.71 -19.74 1.03
N LEU A 32 7.41 -20.76 0.26
CA LEU A 32 8.26 -21.25 -0.85
C LEU A 32 8.54 -20.15 -1.90
N GLY A 33 7.60 -19.22 -2.10
CA GLY A 33 7.80 -18.03 -2.92
C GLY A 33 8.90 -17.10 -2.37
N GLY A 34 9.10 -17.09 -1.04
CA GLY A 34 10.21 -16.39 -0.40
C GLY A 34 11.58 -16.96 -0.81
N ALA A 35 11.73 -18.28 -0.84
CA ALA A 35 12.93 -18.92 -1.37
C ALA A 35 13.13 -18.63 -2.86
N ALA A 36 12.04 -18.61 -3.65
CA ALA A 36 12.10 -18.33 -5.08
C ALA A 36 12.53 -16.88 -5.38
N VAL A 37 12.04 -15.87 -4.63
CA VAL A 37 12.46 -14.48 -4.84
C VAL A 37 13.90 -14.23 -4.39
N LEU A 38 14.39 -14.95 -3.36
CA LEU A 38 15.80 -14.88 -2.96
C LEU A 38 16.72 -15.42 -4.07
N ASP A 39 16.34 -16.52 -4.73
CA ASP A 39 17.08 -17.05 -5.89
C ASP A 39 17.00 -16.08 -7.08
N ALA A 40 15.80 -15.65 -7.47
CA ALA A 40 15.58 -14.77 -8.61
C ALA A 40 16.31 -13.43 -8.45
N ALA A 41 16.38 -12.88 -7.22
CA ALA A 41 17.01 -11.61 -6.95
C ALA A 41 18.49 -11.55 -7.32
N GLY A 42 19.20 -12.69 -7.29
CA GLY A 42 20.59 -12.77 -7.76
C GLY A 42 20.74 -12.64 -9.28
N ARG A 43 19.64 -12.87 -10.02
CA ARG A 43 19.60 -12.87 -11.50
C ARG A 43 19.01 -11.58 -12.06
N ILE A 44 18.22 -10.84 -11.27
CA ILE A 44 17.55 -9.61 -11.69
C ILE A 44 18.37 -8.40 -11.22
N ALA A 45 19.04 -7.76 -12.15
CA ALA A 45 19.99 -6.67 -11.85
C ALA A 45 19.31 -5.44 -11.21
N SER A 46 18.07 -5.12 -11.60
CA SER A 46 17.31 -3.97 -11.11
C SER A 46 16.89 -4.10 -9.65
N VAL A 47 16.75 -5.33 -9.12
CA VAL A 47 16.33 -5.57 -7.74
C VAL A 47 17.39 -5.03 -6.77
N ARG A 48 16.94 -4.22 -5.81
CA ARG A 48 17.76 -3.63 -4.73
C ARG A 48 17.40 -4.20 -3.37
N ALA A 49 16.17 -4.67 -3.21
CA ALA A 49 15.63 -5.13 -1.95
C ALA A 49 14.78 -6.40 -2.12
N VAL A 50 14.80 -7.27 -1.12
CA VAL A 50 13.97 -8.49 -1.08
C VAL A 50 13.35 -8.60 0.30
N ALA A 51 12.03 -8.78 0.36
CA ALA A 51 11.31 -9.09 1.59
C ALA A 51 10.73 -10.51 1.52
N THR A 52 10.88 -11.28 2.57
CA THR A 52 10.30 -12.63 2.67
C THR A 52 9.39 -12.74 3.88
N ILE A 53 8.31 -13.49 3.75
CA ILE A 53 7.34 -13.77 4.81
C ILE A 53 7.28 -15.28 5.00
N GLY A 54 7.59 -15.78 6.20
CA GLY A 54 7.51 -17.20 6.51
C GLY A 54 8.31 -18.10 5.58
N ALA A 55 9.47 -17.63 5.09
CA ALA A 55 10.23 -18.31 4.06
C ALA A 55 11.20 -19.37 4.62
N PRO A 56 11.34 -20.53 3.97
CA PRO A 56 12.41 -21.46 4.27
C PRO A 56 13.74 -21.00 3.65
N PRO A 57 14.90 -21.35 4.24
CA PRO A 57 16.22 -21.02 3.71
C PRO A 57 16.57 -21.80 2.43
N ARG A 58 15.89 -22.91 2.20
CA ARG A 58 16.08 -23.81 1.05
C ARG A 58 14.75 -24.35 0.55
N ALA A 59 14.64 -24.51 -0.76
CA ALA A 59 13.43 -25.01 -1.38
C ALA A 59 13.06 -26.44 -0.94
N ASP A 60 14.07 -27.31 -0.69
CA ASP A 60 13.87 -28.69 -0.25
C ASP A 60 13.36 -28.81 1.20
N HIS A 61 13.40 -27.72 2.00
CA HIS A 61 12.86 -27.70 3.35
C HIS A 61 11.38 -28.10 3.40
N VAL A 62 10.60 -27.73 2.36
CA VAL A 62 9.16 -28.05 2.30
C VAL A 62 8.90 -29.54 2.02
N LEU A 63 9.91 -30.36 1.73
CA LEU A 63 9.73 -31.80 1.52
C LEU A 63 9.23 -32.53 2.77
N HIS A 64 9.46 -31.99 3.96
CA HIS A 64 8.92 -32.58 5.18
C HIS A 64 7.38 -32.57 5.23
N LEU A 65 6.73 -31.63 4.50
CA LEU A 65 5.28 -31.54 4.38
C LEU A 65 4.69 -32.65 3.50
N LEU A 66 5.55 -33.36 2.75
CA LEU A 66 5.16 -34.48 1.88
C LEU A 66 5.25 -35.83 2.58
N LYS A 67 5.65 -35.86 3.89
CA LYS A 67 5.74 -37.11 4.65
C LYS A 67 4.38 -37.82 4.69
N GLY A 68 4.40 -39.08 4.29
CA GLY A 68 3.20 -39.93 4.17
C GLY A 68 2.62 -40.02 2.75
N SER A 69 3.06 -39.17 1.83
CA SER A 69 2.62 -39.18 0.42
C SER A 69 3.73 -39.76 -0.54
N GLU A 70 4.87 -40.18 0.02
CA GLU A 70 6.01 -40.62 -0.80
C GLU A 70 5.66 -41.85 -1.64
N SER A 71 4.93 -42.81 -1.08
CA SER A 71 4.54 -44.06 -1.81
C SER A 71 3.58 -43.76 -2.97
N GLU A 72 2.67 -42.78 -2.78
CA GLU A 72 1.74 -42.34 -3.83
C GLU A 72 2.51 -41.62 -4.93
N LEU A 73 3.43 -40.72 -4.58
CA LEU A 73 4.30 -40.00 -5.51
C LEU A 73 5.17 -40.97 -6.34
N GLU A 74 5.64 -42.06 -5.72
CA GLU A 74 6.46 -43.09 -6.41
C GLU A 74 5.63 -43.93 -7.38
N THR A 75 4.40 -44.28 -6.99
CA THR A 75 3.57 -45.23 -7.76
C THR A 75 2.68 -44.54 -8.77
N ALA A 76 2.02 -43.42 -8.39
CA ALA A 76 1.09 -42.69 -9.24
C ALA A 76 1.76 -41.51 -9.99
N GLY A 77 2.98 -41.10 -9.57
CA GLY A 77 3.68 -39.94 -10.15
C GLY A 77 3.15 -38.59 -9.63
N GLU A 78 2.07 -38.60 -8.86
CA GLU A 78 1.50 -37.40 -8.21
C GLU A 78 0.79 -37.81 -6.91
N ALA A 79 0.65 -36.86 -5.97
CA ALA A 79 -0.08 -37.03 -4.72
C ALA A 79 -0.81 -35.76 -4.33
N GLU A 80 -1.88 -35.90 -3.57
CA GLU A 80 -2.60 -34.77 -2.96
C GLU A 80 -2.07 -34.53 -1.56
N VAL A 81 -1.61 -33.31 -1.29
CA VAL A 81 -1.00 -32.90 0.00
C VAL A 81 -1.75 -31.69 0.55
N ASN A 82 -2.07 -31.74 1.83
CA ASN A 82 -2.67 -30.59 2.51
C ASN A 82 -1.56 -29.72 3.12
N ILE A 83 -1.49 -28.47 2.71
CA ILE A 83 -0.57 -27.46 3.25
C ILE A 83 -1.37 -26.27 3.76
N GLY A 84 -1.32 -26.01 5.05
CA GLY A 84 -2.04 -24.89 5.67
C GLY A 84 -3.58 -24.97 5.49
N GLY A 85 -4.15 -26.18 5.46
CA GLY A 85 -5.59 -26.39 5.26
C GLY A 85 -6.06 -26.39 3.80
N ARG A 86 -5.12 -26.24 2.83
CA ARG A 86 -5.43 -26.27 1.38
C ARG A 86 -4.85 -27.53 0.73
N GLY A 87 -5.63 -28.19 -0.12
CA GLY A 87 -5.19 -29.34 -0.90
C GLY A 87 -4.37 -28.89 -2.12
N PHE A 88 -3.19 -29.49 -2.29
CA PHE A 88 -2.32 -29.26 -3.43
C PHE A 88 -2.00 -30.59 -4.12
N ARG A 89 -2.10 -30.64 -5.44
CA ARG A 89 -1.65 -31.77 -6.23
C ARG A 89 -0.17 -31.58 -6.60
N ILE A 90 0.68 -32.38 -5.99
CA ILE A 90 2.14 -32.35 -6.18
C ILE A 90 2.56 -33.47 -7.13
N LYS A 91 3.38 -33.16 -8.11
CA LYS A 91 3.94 -34.12 -9.04
C LYS A 91 5.36 -34.51 -8.63
N ARG A 92 5.76 -35.75 -8.92
CA ARG A 92 7.09 -36.27 -8.65
C ARG A 92 8.20 -35.35 -9.19
N GLY A 93 8.05 -34.85 -10.42
CA GLY A 93 9.05 -33.95 -11.03
C GLY A 93 9.24 -32.62 -10.24
N PHE A 94 8.23 -32.15 -9.49
CA PHE A 94 8.40 -31.01 -8.58
C PHE A 94 9.27 -31.38 -7.37
N VAL A 95 9.09 -32.58 -6.82
CA VAL A 95 9.88 -33.08 -5.69
C VAL A 95 11.36 -33.32 -6.10
N ASP A 96 11.58 -33.86 -7.29
CA ASP A 96 12.92 -34.07 -7.82
C ASP A 96 13.64 -32.75 -8.10
N ASP A 97 12.92 -31.77 -8.62
CA ASP A 97 13.43 -30.39 -8.83
C ASP A 97 13.82 -29.72 -7.49
N LEU A 98 12.98 -29.83 -6.45
CA LEU A 98 13.30 -29.31 -5.12
C LEU A 98 14.58 -29.95 -4.52
N ARG A 99 14.76 -31.27 -4.71
CA ARG A 99 15.92 -31.99 -4.17
C ARG A 99 17.22 -31.61 -4.88
N THR A 100 17.14 -31.33 -6.16
CA THR A 100 18.31 -31.00 -7.00
C THR A 100 18.63 -29.52 -7.04
N HIS A 101 17.66 -28.67 -6.64
CA HIS A 101 17.83 -27.24 -6.67
C HIS A 101 18.69 -26.77 -5.50
N ALA A 102 19.97 -26.57 -5.75
CA ALA A 102 20.85 -25.84 -4.85
C ALA A 102 20.59 -24.35 -5.02
N LEU A 103 20.42 -23.59 -3.93
CA LEU A 103 20.40 -22.13 -4.02
C LEU A 103 21.69 -21.67 -4.70
N PRO A 104 21.62 -20.88 -5.79
CA PRO A 104 22.80 -20.39 -6.47
C PRO A 104 23.51 -19.38 -5.58
N GLY A 105 24.69 -19.75 -5.13
CA GLY A 105 25.55 -18.88 -4.32
C GLY A 105 25.17 -18.79 -2.86
N SER A 106 26.01 -18.11 -2.11
CA SER A 106 25.72 -17.76 -0.71
C SER A 106 24.76 -16.58 -0.67
N LEU A 107 23.74 -16.63 0.21
CA LEU A 107 22.89 -15.49 0.51
C LEU A 107 23.73 -14.24 0.87
N ALA A 108 24.94 -14.46 1.40
CA ALA A 108 25.92 -13.43 1.67
C ALA A 108 26.41 -12.69 0.41
N ASP A 109 26.35 -13.30 -0.75
CA ASP A 109 26.84 -12.73 -2.02
C ASP A 109 25.77 -11.99 -2.80
N LEU A 110 24.50 -12.04 -2.33
CA LEU A 110 23.34 -11.43 -3.00
C LEU A 110 23.48 -9.89 -3.10
N ARG A 111 24.14 -9.26 -2.12
CA ARG A 111 24.39 -7.78 -2.09
C ARG A 111 23.12 -6.94 -2.27
N LYS A 112 22.00 -7.40 -1.76
CA LYS A 112 20.71 -6.72 -1.74
C LYS A 112 20.32 -6.44 -0.30
N ALA A 113 19.45 -5.47 -0.07
CA ALA A 113 18.83 -5.30 1.24
C ALA A 113 17.81 -6.44 1.47
N LEU A 114 17.85 -7.06 2.64
CA LEU A 114 17.02 -8.22 2.96
C LEU A 114 16.15 -7.93 4.19
N LEU A 115 14.86 -8.22 4.08
CA LEU A 115 13.90 -8.18 5.17
C LEU A 115 13.28 -9.56 5.35
N PHE A 116 13.36 -10.09 6.57
CA PHE A 116 12.75 -11.35 6.94
C PHE A 116 11.61 -11.08 7.92
N LEU A 117 10.38 -11.41 7.52
CA LEU A 117 9.21 -11.37 8.41
C LEU A 117 8.81 -12.82 8.72
N HIS A 118 8.58 -13.14 9.99
CA HIS A 118 8.24 -14.51 10.37
C HIS A 118 7.42 -14.54 11.66
N ALA A 119 6.41 -15.42 11.70
CA ALA A 119 5.61 -15.65 12.88
C ALA A 119 6.32 -16.65 13.81
N PRO A 120 6.49 -16.36 15.12
CA PRO A 120 7.15 -17.25 16.06
C PRO A 120 6.45 -18.62 16.22
N LEU A 121 5.13 -18.63 16.04
CA LEU A 121 4.29 -19.83 16.17
C LEU A 121 3.92 -20.45 14.83
N ASP A 122 4.65 -20.14 13.77
CA ASP A 122 4.44 -20.72 12.44
C ASP A 122 4.59 -22.25 12.48
N ALA A 123 3.47 -22.95 12.28
CA ALA A 123 3.42 -24.41 12.31
C ALA A 123 3.81 -25.08 10.99
N ILE A 124 4.01 -24.32 9.93
CA ILE A 124 4.34 -24.80 8.59
C ILE A 124 5.84 -24.64 8.31
N VAL A 125 6.39 -23.47 8.58
CA VAL A 125 7.82 -23.17 8.46
C VAL A 125 8.30 -22.61 9.79
N SER A 126 9.10 -23.39 10.53
CA SER A 126 9.60 -22.99 11.86
C SER A 126 10.35 -21.65 11.78
N ILE A 127 10.22 -20.84 12.84
CA ILE A 127 10.96 -19.58 13.03
C ILE A 127 12.50 -19.76 12.91
N ASP A 128 13.02 -20.95 13.19
CA ASP A 128 14.45 -21.27 13.05
C ASP A 128 14.95 -21.00 11.64
N ASN A 129 14.09 -21.16 10.63
CA ASN A 129 14.42 -20.85 9.25
C ASN A 129 14.74 -19.37 9.02
N ALA A 130 14.00 -18.48 9.69
CA ALA A 130 14.30 -17.05 9.67
C ALA A 130 15.63 -16.73 10.35
N ALA A 131 15.96 -17.43 11.45
CA ALA A 131 17.25 -17.28 12.12
C ALA A 131 18.40 -17.72 11.21
N GLU A 132 18.24 -18.85 10.47
CA GLU A 132 19.21 -19.34 9.50
C GLU A 132 19.40 -18.34 8.35
N LEU A 133 18.31 -17.85 7.74
CA LEU A 133 18.35 -16.83 6.69
C LEU A 133 19.04 -15.55 7.17
N TYR A 134 18.66 -15.08 8.36
CA TYR A 134 19.23 -13.87 8.93
C TYR A 134 20.73 -14.02 9.23
N ALA A 135 21.16 -15.17 9.76
CA ALA A 135 22.57 -15.46 10.03
C ALA A 135 23.40 -15.52 8.74
N ALA A 136 22.87 -16.12 7.68
CA ALA A 136 23.55 -16.27 6.38
C ALA A 136 23.64 -14.94 5.60
N ALA A 137 22.71 -14.02 5.81
CA ALA A 137 22.65 -12.74 5.11
C ALA A 137 23.72 -11.75 5.62
N LYS A 138 24.25 -10.93 4.71
CA LYS A 138 25.05 -9.72 5.06
C LYS A 138 24.16 -8.48 5.16
N HIS A 139 24.66 -7.45 5.84
CA HIS A 139 24.00 -6.14 5.88
C HIS A 139 23.94 -5.47 4.51
N PRO A 140 22.86 -4.71 4.21
CA PRO A 140 21.74 -4.41 5.11
C PRO A 140 20.75 -5.57 5.21
N LYS A 141 20.43 -5.96 6.45
CA LYS A 141 19.44 -6.99 6.75
C LYS A 141 18.60 -6.59 7.96
N SER A 142 17.33 -6.96 7.93
CA SER A 142 16.35 -6.69 8.98
C SER A 142 15.52 -7.94 9.26
N PHE A 143 15.04 -8.07 10.50
CA PHE A 143 14.08 -9.09 10.91
C PHE A 143 12.91 -8.42 11.63
N VAL A 144 11.70 -8.90 11.34
CA VAL A 144 10.47 -8.48 12.03
C VAL A 144 9.68 -9.71 12.44
N SER A 145 9.36 -9.78 13.72
CA SER A 145 8.47 -10.81 14.26
C SER A 145 7.00 -10.46 13.95
N LEU A 146 6.25 -11.43 13.48
CA LEU A 146 4.80 -11.35 13.27
C LEU A 146 4.11 -12.13 14.40
N ASP A 147 4.19 -11.63 15.62
CA ASP A 147 4.03 -12.36 16.89
C ASP A 147 2.83 -13.30 16.95
N ASP A 148 1.62 -12.83 16.63
CA ASP A 148 0.38 -13.63 16.73
C ASP A 148 -0.14 -14.13 15.38
N ALA A 149 0.62 -13.92 14.30
CA ALA A 149 0.20 -14.31 12.97
C ALA A 149 0.32 -15.81 12.72
N ASP A 150 -0.54 -16.34 11.88
CA ASP A 150 -0.36 -17.67 11.31
C ASP A 150 0.51 -17.60 10.03
N HIS A 151 0.89 -18.79 9.51
CA HIS A 151 1.71 -18.87 8.30
C HIS A 151 1.13 -18.15 7.10
N LEU A 152 -0.19 -18.10 6.97
CA LEU A 152 -0.90 -17.54 5.80
C LEU A 152 -1.30 -16.09 5.98
N LEU A 153 -1.01 -15.46 7.13
CA LEU A 153 -1.52 -14.14 7.51
C LEU A 153 -3.04 -14.06 7.34
N SER A 154 -3.76 -15.04 7.89
CA SER A 154 -5.20 -15.20 7.67
C SER A 154 -6.03 -14.07 8.26
N ARG A 155 -5.53 -13.37 9.28
CA ARG A 155 -6.16 -12.17 9.83
C ARG A 155 -5.78 -10.95 8.98
N PRO A 156 -6.75 -10.14 8.54
CA PRO A 156 -6.48 -8.94 7.73
C PRO A 156 -5.50 -7.96 8.37
N GLU A 157 -5.53 -7.83 9.71
CA GLU A 157 -4.63 -6.95 10.45
C GLU A 157 -3.16 -7.38 10.37
N ASP A 158 -2.87 -8.69 10.36
CA ASP A 158 -1.51 -9.22 10.21
C ASP A 158 -0.97 -8.93 8.81
N ALA A 159 -1.80 -9.15 7.79
CA ALA A 159 -1.45 -8.83 6.41
C ALA A 159 -1.20 -7.33 6.21
N ALA A 160 -2.05 -6.48 6.80
CA ALA A 160 -1.90 -5.03 6.76
C ALA A 160 -0.62 -4.57 7.47
N TYR A 161 -0.31 -5.14 8.64
CA TYR A 161 0.93 -4.85 9.37
C TYR A 161 2.17 -5.25 8.58
N ALA A 162 2.19 -6.47 8.04
CA ALA A 162 3.30 -6.94 7.21
C ALA A 162 3.52 -6.03 6.00
N ALA A 163 2.44 -5.64 5.30
CA ALA A 163 2.50 -4.73 4.16
C ALA A 163 3.04 -3.35 4.54
N ALA A 164 2.58 -2.77 5.66
CA ALA A 164 3.05 -1.47 6.16
C ALA A 164 4.55 -1.50 6.51
N VAL A 165 5.01 -2.56 7.18
CA VAL A 165 6.42 -2.77 7.50
C VAL A 165 7.27 -2.88 6.24
N ILE A 166 6.84 -3.71 5.27
CA ILE A 166 7.55 -3.87 3.99
C ILE A 166 7.63 -2.53 3.27
N GLY A 167 6.52 -1.77 3.18
CA GLY A 167 6.48 -0.46 2.53
C GLY A 167 7.43 0.55 3.18
N ALA A 168 7.37 0.69 4.51
CA ALA A 168 8.24 1.59 5.26
C ALA A 168 9.73 1.21 5.16
N TRP A 169 10.04 -0.09 5.18
CA TRP A 169 11.42 -0.56 5.02
C TRP A 169 11.92 -0.38 3.58
N ALA A 170 11.08 -0.73 2.60
CA ALA A 170 11.44 -0.67 1.19
C ALA A 170 11.74 0.75 0.71
N SER A 171 11.06 1.77 1.25
CA SER A 171 11.28 3.17 0.88
C SER A 171 12.73 3.63 1.07
N ARG A 172 13.49 2.97 1.95
CA ARG A 172 14.90 3.24 2.17
C ARG A 172 15.82 2.62 1.12
N TYR A 173 15.47 1.45 0.57
CA TYR A 173 16.36 0.63 -0.25
C TYR A 173 15.92 0.54 -1.71
N ALA A 174 14.63 0.63 -1.93
CA ALA A 174 13.99 0.64 -3.22
C ALA A 174 13.02 1.83 -3.27
N PRO A 175 13.53 3.07 -3.24
CA PRO A 175 12.67 4.22 -3.34
C PRO A 175 11.89 4.13 -4.64
N THR A 176 10.60 4.41 -4.57
CA THR A 176 9.81 4.66 -5.77
C THR A 176 10.45 5.87 -6.43
N GLU A 177 10.91 5.74 -7.66
CA GLU A 177 11.21 6.91 -8.46
C GLU A 177 9.86 7.60 -8.68
N THR A 178 9.53 8.51 -7.78
CA THR A 178 8.50 9.49 -8.09
C THR A 178 9.12 10.33 -9.20
N THR A 179 8.57 10.24 -10.37
CA THR A 179 8.85 11.16 -11.49
C THR A 179 8.32 12.57 -11.15
N ASP A 180 8.62 13.02 -9.93
CA ASP A 180 8.10 14.24 -9.32
C ASP A 180 8.81 15.48 -9.84
N ASP A 181 9.97 15.32 -10.50
CA ASP A 181 10.76 16.45 -11.02
C ASP A 181 10.10 17.14 -12.24
N ASP A 182 9.07 16.52 -12.84
CA ASP A 182 8.42 17.05 -14.05
C ASP A 182 6.97 17.50 -13.85
N LEU A 183 6.37 17.34 -12.67
CA LEU A 183 5.02 17.85 -12.44
C LEU A 183 5.07 19.36 -12.12
N PRO A 184 4.48 20.24 -12.95
CA PRO A 184 4.41 21.66 -12.64
C PRO A 184 3.78 21.89 -11.28
N GLU A 185 4.30 22.86 -10.54
CA GLU A 185 3.80 23.26 -9.22
C GLU A 185 2.28 23.47 -9.28
N GLY A 186 1.53 22.85 -8.36
CA GLY A 186 0.06 22.95 -8.29
C GLY A 186 -0.71 21.92 -9.13
N ARG A 187 -0.04 20.99 -9.83
CA ARG A 187 -0.74 19.91 -10.55
C ARG A 187 -1.13 18.78 -9.59
N VAL A 188 -2.34 18.25 -9.80
CA VAL A 188 -2.81 17.00 -9.19
C VAL A 188 -2.98 15.97 -10.29
N VAL A 189 -2.42 14.79 -10.11
CA VAL A 189 -2.59 13.64 -11.00
C VAL A 189 -3.36 12.57 -10.26
N ALA A 190 -4.32 11.96 -10.93
CA ALA A 190 -5.11 10.85 -10.40
C ALA A 190 -5.13 9.71 -11.41
N ARG A 191 -4.89 8.47 -10.94
CA ARG A 191 -4.87 7.27 -11.75
C ARG A 191 -5.71 6.19 -11.10
N THR A 192 -6.76 5.76 -11.78
CA THR A 192 -7.60 4.62 -11.37
C THR A 192 -7.23 3.40 -12.21
N LEU A 193 -6.89 2.29 -11.56
CA LEU A 193 -6.58 1.04 -12.25
C LEU A 193 -7.86 0.28 -12.61
N PRO A 194 -7.83 -0.60 -13.64
CA PRO A 194 -8.97 -1.46 -13.96
C PRO A 194 -9.36 -2.35 -12.78
N GLY A 195 -10.67 -2.51 -12.57
CA GLY A 195 -11.20 -3.46 -11.59
C GLY A 195 -11.64 -2.88 -10.25
N GLY A 196 -11.81 -1.56 -10.14
CA GLY A 196 -12.33 -0.92 -8.92
C GLY A 196 -12.32 0.59 -8.98
N PHE A 197 -12.55 1.22 -7.80
CA PHE A 197 -12.53 2.67 -7.64
C PHE A 197 -11.27 3.18 -6.94
N ARG A 198 -10.41 2.27 -6.49
CA ARG A 198 -9.15 2.68 -5.86
C ARG A 198 -8.33 3.51 -6.83
N THR A 199 -8.09 4.75 -6.45
CA THR A 199 -7.42 5.77 -7.24
C THR A 199 -6.16 6.25 -6.52
N GLU A 200 -5.04 6.15 -7.19
CA GLU A 200 -3.78 6.71 -6.71
C GLU A 200 -3.70 8.17 -7.15
N LEU A 201 -3.33 9.05 -6.21
CA LEU A 201 -3.22 10.48 -6.46
C LEU A 201 -1.83 10.97 -6.06
N THR A 202 -1.33 11.94 -6.82
CA THR A 202 -0.17 12.76 -6.41
C THR A 202 -0.60 14.22 -6.43
N ALA A 203 -0.52 14.89 -5.29
CA ALA A 203 -0.89 16.29 -5.15
C ALA A 203 0.28 17.08 -4.57
N GLY A 204 0.89 17.97 -5.37
CA GLY A 204 2.06 18.75 -4.96
C GLY A 204 3.20 17.87 -4.44
N GLY A 205 3.46 16.72 -5.09
CA GLY A 205 4.48 15.76 -4.69
C GLY A 205 4.09 14.80 -3.55
N HIS A 206 2.89 14.90 -3.01
CA HIS A 206 2.43 14.05 -1.91
C HIS A 206 1.53 12.93 -2.43
N PRO A 207 1.89 11.64 -2.22
CA PRO A 207 1.04 10.53 -2.59
C PRO A 207 -0.18 10.42 -1.68
N LEU A 208 -1.34 10.19 -2.26
CA LEU A 208 -2.62 9.97 -1.59
C LEU A 208 -3.34 8.79 -2.26
N VAL A 209 -4.31 8.22 -1.59
CA VAL A 209 -5.22 7.23 -2.15
C VAL A 209 -6.64 7.70 -1.93
N ALA A 210 -7.48 7.61 -2.97
CA ALA A 210 -8.92 7.74 -2.86
C ALA A 210 -9.59 6.42 -3.21
N ASP A 211 -10.76 6.16 -2.63
CA ASP A 211 -11.57 4.98 -2.95
C ASP A 211 -13.03 5.26 -2.59
N GLU A 212 -13.90 4.34 -2.94
CA GLU A 212 -15.29 4.34 -2.51
C GLU A 212 -15.54 3.27 -1.45
N PRO A 213 -16.58 3.41 -0.62
CA PRO A 213 -16.98 2.38 0.33
C PRO A 213 -17.42 1.08 -0.37
N ALA A 214 -17.30 -0.05 0.32
CA ALA A 214 -17.73 -1.34 -0.21
C ALA A 214 -19.24 -1.37 -0.60
N SER A 215 -20.06 -0.56 0.06
CA SER A 215 -21.50 -0.43 -0.23
C SER A 215 -21.81 0.10 -1.65
N VAL A 216 -20.86 0.78 -2.28
CA VAL A 216 -20.98 1.29 -3.65
C VAL A 216 -19.99 0.65 -4.62
N GLY A 217 -19.34 -0.45 -4.20
CA GLY A 217 -18.44 -1.24 -5.05
C GLY A 217 -16.96 -0.90 -4.94
N GLY A 218 -16.57 -0.05 -3.99
CA GLY A 218 -15.17 0.22 -3.66
C GLY A 218 -14.56 -0.80 -2.70
N SER A 219 -13.31 -0.58 -2.33
CA SER A 219 -12.56 -1.41 -1.37
C SER A 219 -12.32 -0.73 -0.03
N ASN A 220 -12.80 0.51 0.14
CA ASN A 220 -12.63 1.33 1.34
C ASN A 220 -11.16 1.49 1.77
N THR A 221 -10.26 1.65 0.80
CA THR A 221 -8.81 1.78 1.03
C THR A 221 -8.34 3.24 1.11
N GLY A 222 -9.25 4.19 0.94
CA GLY A 222 -8.98 5.62 1.02
C GLY A 222 -10.26 6.43 1.21
N PRO A 223 -10.16 7.76 1.48
CA PRO A 223 -11.30 8.65 1.53
C PRO A 223 -12.02 8.74 0.18
N THR A 224 -13.33 9.02 0.23
CA THR A 224 -14.10 9.31 -0.99
C THR A 224 -13.71 10.67 -1.59
N PRO A 225 -14.05 10.94 -2.86
CA PRO A 225 -13.81 12.26 -3.45
C PRO A 225 -14.45 13.42 -2.66
N TYR A 226 -15.64 13.21 -2.08
CA TYR A 226 -16.30 14.22 -1.25
C TYR A 226 -15.62 14.38 0.13
N ASP A 227 -15.05 13.31 0.69
CA ASP A 227 -14.21 13.41 1.89
C ASP A 227 -12.96 14.25 1.62
N LEU A 228 -12.33 14.10 0.45
CA LEU A 228 -11.18 14.91 0.04
C LEU A 228 -11.56 16.39 -0.11
N LEU A 229 -12.73 16.70 -0.65
CA LEU A 229 -13.23 18.05 -0.75
C LEU A 229 -13.51 18.65 0.65
N GLY A 230 -14.14 17.85 1.53
CA GLY A 230 -14.33 18.19 2.94
C GLY A 230 -13.00 18.40 3.68
N ALA A 231 -12.02 17.54 3.43
CA ALA A 231 -10.68 17.65 4.00
C ALA A 231 -9.96 18.94 3.54
N ALA A 232 -10.09 19.32 2.28
CA ALA A 232 -9.54 20.56 1.76
C ALA A 232 -10.15 21.78 2.47
N LEU A 233 -11.48 21.79 2.68
CA LEU A 233 -12.17 22.86 3.42
C LEU A 233 -11.73 22.90 4.89
N ALA A 234 -11.63 21.72 5.55
CA ALA A 234 -11.19 21.64 6.94
C ALA A 234 -9.75 22.14 7.10
N ALA A 235 -8.81 21.61 6.31
CA ALA A 235 -7.41 21.99 6.36
C ALA A 235 -7.19 23.48 6.10
N CYS A 236 -7.83 24.02 5.06
CA CYS A 236 -7.73 25.45 4.76
C CYS A 236 -8.28 26.31 5.88
N THR A 237 -9.38 25.90 6.51
CA THR A 237 -9.96 26.62 7.65
C THR A 237 -9.03 26.61 8.87
N THR A 238 -8.49 25.44 9.25
CA THR A 238 -7.56 25.34 10.39
C THR A 238 -6.31 26.18 10.18
N MET A 239 -5.72 26.14 8.98
CA MET A 239 -4.54 26.92 8.63
C MET A 239 -4.84 28.44 8.67
N THR A 240 -5.99 28.87 8.12
CA THR A 240 -6.42 30.28 8.15
C THR A 240 -6.59 30.78 9.56
N LEU A 241 -7.24 30.02 10.42
CA LEU A 241 -7.41 30.35 11.83
C LEU A 241 -6.07 30.41 12.57
N ARG A 242 -5.19 29.43 12.36
CA ARG A 242 -3.87 29.42 12.97
C ARG A 242 -3.03 30.63 12.56
N MET A 243 -3.05 30.99 11.27
CA MET A 243 -2.36 32.20 10.78
C MET A 243 -2.92 33.48 11.42
N TYR A 244 -4.24 33.59 11.57
CA TYR A 244 -4.87 34.73 12.22
C TYR A 244 -4.46 34.85 13.70
N LEU A 245 -4.54 33.77 14.47
CA LEU A 245 -4.15 33.70 15.88
C LEU A 245 -2.69 34.12 16.06
N GLN A 246 -1.79 33.58 15.26
CA GLN A 246 -0.37 33.94 15.28
C GLN A 246 -0.14 35.42 14.96
N HIS A 247 -0.77 35.91 13.89
CA HIS A 247 -0.62 37.32 13.48
C HIS A 247 -1.12 38.28 14.54
N LYS A 248 -2.13 37.90 15.34
CA LYS A 248 -2.68 38.70 16.44
C LYS A 248 -1.99 38.49 17.77
N GLY A 249 -1.03 37.58 17.87
CA GLY A 249 -0.39 37.22 19.13
C GLY A 249 -1.37 36.63 20.15
N ILE A 250 -2.43 35.96 19.67
CA ILE A 250 -3.41 35.29 20.53
C ILE A 250 -2.89 33.89 20.82
N GLU A 251 -2.60 33.61 22.09
CA GLU A 251 -2.27 32.26 22.54
C GLU A 251 -3.55 31.42 22.57
N ALA A 252 -3.49 30.29 21.89
CA ALA A 252 -4.57 29.31 21.83
C ALA A 252 -4.01 27.92 21.55
N GLY A 253 -4.66 26.90 22.06
CA GLY A 253 -4.33 25.50 21.83
C GLY A 253 -4.68 25.00 20.40
N ASP A 254 -5.13 23.76 20.29
CA ASP A 254 -5.46 23.17 19.01
C ASP A 254 -6.64 23.85 18.33
N VAL A 255 -6.54 24.00 17.01
CA VAL A 255 -7.66 24.35 16.14
C VAL A 255 -8.21 23.09 15.51
N ILE A 256 -9.44 22.75 15.81
CA ILE A 256 -10.12 21.54 15.32
C ILE A 256 -11.28 21.97 14.43
N VAL A 257 -11.35 21.39 13.23
CA VAL A 257 -12.45 21.61 12.29
C VAL A 257 -12.98 20.27 11.84
N THR A 258 -14.29 20.09 11.95
CA THR A 258 -15.00 18.95 11.35
C THR A 258 -15.85 19.44 10.19
N VAL A 259 -15.94 18.63 9.13
CA VAL A 259 -16.77 18.90 7.96
C VAL A 259 -17.56 17.64 7.65
N GLU A 260 -18.87 17.80 7.57
CA GLU A 260 -19.81 16.75 7.15
C GLU A 260 -20.39 17.17 5.79
N HIS A 261 -20.54 16.23 4.87
CA HIS A 261 -21.14 16.46 3.56
C HIS A 261 -22.43 15.65 3.41
N GLU A 262 -23.46 16.27 2.90
CA GLU A 262 -24.69 15.60 2.49
C GLU A 262 -25.32 16.27 1.27
N LYS A 263 -26.19 15.54 0.58
CA LYS A 263 -27.05 16.08 -0.48
C LYS A 263 -28.47 16.22 0.02
N VAL A 264 -28.97 17.44 0.08
CA VAL A 264 -30.34 17.77 0.48
C VAL A 264 -31.17 18.20 -0.72
N HIS A 265 -32.49 18.04 -0.66
CA HIS A 265 -33.35 18.63 -1.68
C HIS A 265 -33.31 20.15 -1.60
N ALA A 266 -33.25 20.81 -2.78
CA ALA A 266 -33.22 22.28 -2.85
C ALA A 266 -34.39 22.95 -2.09
N LYS A 267 -35.55 22.30 -2.05
CA LYS A 267 -36.73 22.75 -1.30
C LYS A 267 -36.53 22.77 0.22
N ASP A 268 -35.60 21.93 0.73
CA ASP A 268 -35.32 21.80 2.16
C ASP A 268 -34.13 22.68 2.59
N CYS A 269 -33.54 23.41 1.67
CA CYS A 269 -32.41 24.33 1.90
C CYS A 269 -32.95 25.78 1.88
N ALA A 270 -33.15 26.38 3.05
CA ALA A 270 -33.73 27.73 3.18
C ALA A 270 -32.83 28.85 2.64
N GLU A 271 -31.51 28.62 2.57
CA GLU A 271 -30.49 29.62 2.16
C GLU A 271 -29.93 29.36 0.77
N CYS A 272 -30.45 28.36 0.02
CA CYS A 272 -29.93 27.98 -1.29
C CYS A 272 -30.66 28.74 -2.41
N GLU A 273 -29.91 29.26 -3.38
CA GLU A 273 -30.45 29.92 -4.58
C GLU A 273 -31.06 28.90 -5.56
N THR A 274 -30.64 27.64 -5.51
CA THR A 274 -31.16 26.57 -6.35
C THR A 274 -32.57 26.19 -5.94
N SER A 275 -33.53 26.28 -6.85
CA SER A 275 -34.96 26.04 -6.58
C SER A 275 -35.43 24.59 -6.89
N SER A 276 -34.61 23.75 -7.55
CA SER A 276 -34.98 22.37 -7.95
C SER A 276 -33.76 21.44 -7.91
N GLY A 277 -34.01 20.14 -7.69
CA GLY A 277 -32.96 19.13 -7.60
C GLY A 277 -32.38 19.00 -6.19
N LYS A 278 -31.11 18.60 -6.11
CA LYS A 278 -30.37 18.45 -4.85
C LYS A 278 -29.21 19.44 -4.81
N VAL A 279 -28.91 19.90 -3.61
CA VAL A 279 -27.77 20.80 -3.30
C VAL A 279 -26.80 20.05 -2.39
N ASP A 280 -25.51 20.27 -2.61
CA ASP A 280 -24.47 19.77 -1.73
C ASP A 280 -24.33 20.72 -0.54
N VAL A 281 -24.41 20.17 0.68
CA VAL A 281 -24.28 20.91 1.92
C VAL A 281 -23.08 20.41 2.69
N PHE A 282 -22.13 21.31 2.96
CA PHE A 282 -20.98 21.07 3.82
C PHE A 282 -21.22 21.74 5.19
N ARG A 283 -21.45 20.93 6.22
CA ARG A 283 -21.57 21.44 7.61
C ARG A 283 -20.22 21.46 8.26
N ARG A 284 -19.69 22.66 8.48
CA ARG A 284 -18.42 22.89 9.14
C ARG A 284 -18.66 23.28 10.60
N ARG A 285 -18.02 22.57 11.53
CA ARG A 285 -17.95 22.91 12.95
C ARG A 285 -16.51 23.09 13.36
N LEU A 286 -16.24 24.03 14.25
CA LEU A 286 -14.89 24.34 14.68
C LEU A 286 -14.81 24.53 16.18
N ALA A 287 -13.66 24.22 16.75
CA ALA A 287 -13.29 24.48 18.12
C ALA A 287 -11.84 24.95 18.18
N VAL A 288 -11.56 25.90 19.05
CA VAL A 288 -10.22 26.38 19.36
C VAL A 288 -10.03 26.21 20.86
N ARG A 289 -9.04 25.36 21.24
CA ARG A 289 -8.76 25.11 22.65
C ARG A 289 -8.15 26.36 23.30
N ASP A 290 -8.50 26.60 24.57
CA ASP A 290 -7.98 27.70 25.38
C ASP A 290 -8.23 29.11 24.77
N LEU A 291 -9.25 29.22 23.93
CA LEU A 291 -9.67 30.49 23.33
C LEU A 291 -10.48 31.33 24.34
N ASP A 292 -10.19 32.62 24.41
CA ASP A 292 -11.05 33.55 25.10
C ASP A 292 -12.45 33.57 24.45
N PRO A 293 -13.54 33.29 25.21
CA PRO A 293 -14.90 33.24 24.66
C PRO A 293 -15.34 34.52 23.93
N SER A 294 -14.80 35.69 24.28
CA SER A 294 -15.09 36.92 23.57
C SER A 294 -14.64 36.96 22.11
N LEU A 295 -13.76 36.04 21.71
CA LEU A 295 -13.21 35.91 20.36
C LEU A 295 -13.99 34.94 19.47
N GLU A 296 -14.94 34.16 19.98
CA GLU A 296 -15.66 33.15 19.24
C GLU A 296 -16.31 33.67 17.94
N ALA A 297 -17.04 34.79 18.06
CA ALA A 297 -17.67 35.42 16.89
C ALA A 297 -16.64 35.82 15.83
N ARG A 298 -15.49 36.33 16.29
CA ARG A 298 -14.39 36.70 15.37
C ARG A 298 -13.75 35.52 14.70
N ILE A 299 -13.60 34.41 15.40
CA ILE A 299 -13.06 33.16 14.84
C ILE A 299 -13.98 32.62 13.73
N LEU A 300 -15.31 32.66 13.93
CA LEU A 300 -16.28 32.29 12.90
C LEU A 300 -16.14 33.18 11.65
N GLU A 301 -16.09 34.51 11.84
CA GLU A 301 -15.88 35.45 10.73
C GLU A 301 -14.57 35.20 9.96
N ILE A 302 -13.48 34.83 10.66
CA ILE A 302 -12.21 34.53 10.02
C ILE A 302 -12.27 33.16 9.28
N ALA A 303 -12.97 32.17 9.83
CA ALA A 303 -13.17 30.88 9.17
C ALA A 303 -13.84 31.02 7.80
N ASP A 304 -14.79 31.99 7.66
CA ASP A 304 -15.45 32.26 6.38
C ASP A 304 -14.54 32.96 5.35
N LYS A 305 -13.41 33.48 5.79
CA LYS A 305 -12.39 34.08 4.91
C LYS A 305 -11.41 33.07 4.33
N CYS A 306 -11.51 31.81 4.71
CA CYS A 306 -10.70 30.71 4.17
C CYS A 306 -10.83 30.66 2.63
N PRO A 307 -9.73 30.58 1.86
CA PRO A 307 -9.76 30.54 0.40
C PRO A 307 -10.66 29.44 -0.18
N VAL A 308 -10.60 28.22 0.36
CA VAL A 308 -11.44 27.10 -0.11
C VAL A 308 -12.92 27.39 0.15
N HIS A 309 -13.27 27.95 1.31
CA HIS A 309 -14.66 28.40 1.59
C HIS A 309 -15.13 29.40 0.53
N ARG A 310 -14.32 30.40 0.21
CA ARG A 310 -14.66 31.38 -0.83
C ARG A 310 -14.83 30.74 -2.20
N THR A 311 -13.99 29.80 -2.55
CA THR A 311 -14.12 29.04 -3.81
C THR A 311 -15.45 28.29 -3.88
N LEU A 312 -15.86 27.63 -2.79
CA LEU A 312 -17.13 26.90 -2.75
C LEU A 312 -18.37 27.82 -2.81
N HIS A 313 -18.22 29.10 -2.51
CA HIS A 313 -19.28 30.14 -2.57
C HIS A 313 -19.15 31.08 -3.78
N SER A 314 -18.25 30.78 -4.71
CA SER A 314 -18.05 31.59 -5.92
C SER A 314 -18.36 30.75 -7.15
N GLU A 315 -18.49 31.42 -8.30
CA GLU A 315 -18.53 30.73 -9.57
C GLU A 315 -17.21 30.00 -9.82
N VAL A 316 -17.30 28.70 -10.13
CA VAL A 316 -16.17 27.85 -10.47
C VAL A 316 -16.33 27.36 -11.90
N ARG A 317 -15.35 27.65 -12.76
CA ARG A 317 -15.31 27.18 -14.14
C ARG A 317 -14.36 25.97 -14.23
N VAL A 318 -14.89 24.84 -14.69
CA VAL A 318 -14.12 23.64 -15.00
C VAL A 318 -13.96 23.52 -16.50
N GLU A 319 -12.71 23.42 -16.96
CA GLU A 319 -12.39 23.18 -18.38
C GLU A 319 -11.87 21.73 -18.50
N THR A 320 -12.43 20.97 -19.46
CA THR A 320 -12.06 19.57 -19.66
C THR A 320 -11.49 19.37 -21.04
N GLY A 321 -10.35 18.69 -21.13
CA GLY A 321 -9.70 18.29 -22.39
C GLY A 321 -9.15 16.87 -22.26
N LEU A 322 -8.73 16.29 -23.37
CA LEU A 322 -8.00 15.01 -23.37
C LEU A 322 -6.51 15.31 -23.14
N LEU A 323 -5.84 14.40 -22.42
CA LEU A 323 -4.38 14.42 -22.34
C LEU A 323 -3.80 13.96 -23.68
N ASP A 324 -2.74 14.62 -24.13
CA ASP A 324 -1.97 14.16 -25.27
C ASP A 324 -1.21 12.88 -24.89
N SER A 325 -1.11 11.94 -25.84
CA SER A 325 -0.57 10.59 -25.65
C SER A 325 0.91 10.51 -25.20
N GLU A 326 1.61 11.64 -25.10
CA GLU A 326 2.97 11.71 -24.55
C GLU A 326 3.03 11.73 -23.01
N ILE A 327 1.90 11.96 -22.32
CA ILE A 327 1.83 12.00 -20.85
C ILE A 327 1.57 10.58 -20.24
N ASP A 328 1.36 9.56 -21.07
CA ASP A 328 1.15 8.17 -20.65
C ASP A 328 2.38 7.49 -20.00
N ARG A 329 3.46 8.23 -19.74
CA ARG A 329 4.71 7.73 -19.13
C ARG A 329 4.96 8.24 -17.69
N VAL A 330 3.93 8.78 -17.05
CA VAL A 330 4.01 9.21 -15.64
C VAL A 330 3.47 8.13 -14.71
#